data_631d60053d3adc62a8d7e1cd1b5fea84
#
_entry.id   631d60053d3adc62a8d7e1cd1b5fea84
#
_cell.length_a   1.000
_cell.length_b   1.000
_cell.length_c   1.000
_cell.angle_alpha   90.00
_cell.angle_beta   90.00
_cell.angle_gamma   90.00
#
_symmetry.space_group_name_H-M   'P 1'
#
loop_
_entity.id
_entity.type
_entity.pdbx_description
1 polymer ?
#
loop_
_entity_poly.entity_id
_entity_poly.type
_entity_poly.pdbx_seq_one_letter_code
_entity_poly.pdbx_strand_id
1 'polypeptide(L)'
;MNQSRLSQFDQQAESITHNRQNDYGDPRVSFDRIALMWSAITGADISAQQVAHMMIALKLSRLQTSPNHLDSYVDIVGYARCAVICGPEHTDQGRPTDLLD
;
A
#
# COMPACT_ATOMS: atom_id res chain seq x y z
N MET A 1 16.99 -19.60 10.80
CA MET A 1 16.31 -18.85 11.31
C MET A 1 15.99 -17.66 10.59
N ASN A 2 16.78 -16.67 10.48
CA ASN A 2 16.45 -15.49 9.77
C ASN A 2 16.22 -15.75 8.33
N GLN A 3 16.93 -16.69 7.76
CA GLN A 3 16.77 -16.99 6.38
C GLN A 3 15.40 -17.55 6.12
N SER A 4 14.90 -18.35 7.01
CA SER A 4 13.61 -18.95 6.83
C SER A 4 12.51 -17.91 6.89
N ARG A 5 12.60 -16.95 7.79
CA ARG A 5 11.61 -15.89 7.89
C ARG A 5 11.67 -14.98 6.68
N LEU A 6 12.85 -14.69 6.18
CA LEU A 6 13.01 -13.85 5.03
C LEU A 6 12.45 -14.54 3.79
N SER A 7 12.69 -15.82 3.63
CA SER A 7 12.13 -16.56 2.51
C SER A 7 10.64 -16.58 2.55
N GLN A 8 10.06 -16.76 3.74
CA GLN A 8 8.64 -16.78 3.89
C GLN A 8 8.06 -15.41 3.52
N PHE A 9 8.70 -14.34 3.97
CA PHE A 9 8.27 -13.00 3.64
C PHE A 9 8.32 -12.78 2.14
N ASP A 10 9.42 -13.16 1.49
CA ASP A 10 9.57 -12.95 0.06
C ASP A 10 8.50 -13.68 -0.73
N GLN A 11 8.18 -14.90 -0.33
CA GLN A 11 7.17 -15.67 -1.01
C GLN A 11 5.79 -15.05 -0.83
N GLN A 12 5.48 -14.59 0.36
CA GLN A 12 4.18 -13.99 0.62
C GLN A 12 4.05 -12.65 -0.09
N ALA A 13 5.11 -11.86 -0.12
CA ALA A 13 5.07 -10.58 -0.80
C ALA A 13 4.87 -10.77 -2.30
N GLU A 14 5.52 -11.78 -2.86
CA GLU A 14 5.36 -12.05 -4.27
C GLU A 14 3.95 -12.54 -4.56
N SER A 15 3.42 -13.39 -3.72
CA SER A 15 2.08 -13.92 -3.89
C SER A 15 1.05 -12.80 -3.88
N ILE A 16 1.20 -11.86 -2.97
CA ILE A 16 0.26 -10.79 -2.87
C ILE A 16 0.33 -9.91 -4.10
N THR A 17 1.49 -9.75 -4.69
CA THR A 17 1.65 -8.98 -5.89
C THR A 17 0.91 -9.60 -7.07
N HIS A 18 0.95 -10.91 -7.18
CA HIS A 18 0.32 -11.57 -8.30
C HIS A 18 -1.14 -11.93 -8.04
N ASN A 19 -1.47 -12.35 -6.84
CA ASN A 19 -2.78 -12.91 -6.57
C ASN A 19 -3.81 -11.94 -6.07
N ARG A 20 -3.41 -10.97 -5.31
CA ARG A 20 -4.37 -10.06 -4.72
C ARG A 20 -5.12 -9.26 -5.75
N GLN A 21 -4.46 -8.91 -6.82
CA GLN A 21 -5.10 -8.14 -7.86
C GLN A 21 -6.20 -8.96 -8.51
N ASN A 22 -6.00 -10.26 -8.64
CA ASN A 22 -7.04 -11.11 -9.22
C ASN A 22 -8.22 -11.25 -8.27
N ASP A 23 -7.98 -11.29 -6.97
CA ASP A 23 -9.04 -11.47 -6.01
C ASP A 23 -9.83 -10.20 -5.74
N TYR A 24 -9.17 -9.08 -5.70
CA TYR A 24 -9.80 -7.84 -5.29
C TYR A 24 -10.00 -6.84 -6.42
N GLY A 25 -9.53 -7.16 -7.60
CA GLY A 25 -9.69 -6.30 -8.75
C GLY A 25 -8.65 -5.19 -8.81
N ASP A 26 -8.93 -4.20 -9.62
CA ASP A 26 -8.00 -3.12 -9.84
C ASP A 26 -8.00 -2.16 -8.65
N PRO A 27 -6.85 -1.96 -8.03
CA PRO A 27 -6.77 -1.04 -6.89
C PRO A 27 -7.25 0.37 -7.23
N ARG A 28 -7.14 0.79 -8.48
CA ARG A 28 -7.59 2.12 -8.85
C ARG A 28 -9.08 2.28 -8.63
N VAL A 29 -9.84 1.21 -8.82
CA VAL A 29 -11.28 1.26 -8.62
C VAL A 29 -11.63 1.18 -7.14
N SER A 30 -11.08 0.20 -6.43
CA SER A 30 -11.44 0.01 -5.05
C SER A 30 -10.92 1.13 -4.17
N PHE A 31 -9.71 1.62 -4.44
CA PHE A 31 -9.14 2.69 -3.61
C PHE A 31 -9.77 4.04 -3.91
N ASP A 32 -10.26 4.24 -5.13
CA ASP A 32 -11.04 5.45 -5.42
C ASP A 32 -12.33 5.44 -4.62
N ARG A 33 -12.97 4.30 -4.53
CA ARG A 33 -14.20 4.19 -3.76
C ARG A 33 -13.94 4.48 -2.28
N ILE A 34 -12.88 3.92 -1.72
CA ILE A 34 -12.51 4.17 -0.34
C ILE A 34 -12.17 5.65 -0.14
N ALA A 35 -11.45 6.22 -1.09
CA ALA A 35 -11.07 7.62 -1.01
C ALA A 35 -12.29 8.53 -0.93
N LEU A 36 -13.31 8.22 -1.71
CA LEU A 36 -14.53 9.01 -1.67
C LEU A 36 -15.21 8.89 -0.30
N MET A 37 -15.26 7.69 0.24
CA MET A 37 -15.88 7.48 1.52
C MET A 37 -15.10 8.18 2.64
N TRP A 38 -13.79 8.06 2.62
CA TRP A 38 -12.96 8.68 3.64
C TRP A 38 -12.97 10.20 3.52
N SER A 39 -13.05 10.72 2.31
CA SER A 39 -13.17 12.15 2.11
C SER A 39 -14.48 12.66 2.70
N ALA A 40 -15.55 11.91 2.52
CA ALA A 40 -16.85 12.29 3.06
C ALA A 40 -16.84 12.27 4.59
N ILE A 41 -16.22 11.26 5.17
CA ILE A 41 -16.19 11.14 6.61
C ILE A 41 -15.35 12.22 7.26
N THR A 42 -14.20 12.51 6.67
CA THR A 42 -13.23 13.41 7.29
C THR A 42 -13.41 14.86 6.90
N GLY A 43 -14.10 15.11 5.81
CA GLY A 43 -14.19 16.46 5.28
C GLY A 43 -12.93 16.91 4.55
N ALA A 44 -11.96 16.02 4.38
CA ALA A 44 -10.73 16.34 3.68
C ALA A 44 -10.76 15.68 2.31
N ASP A 45 -9.97 16.18 1.39
CA ASP A 45 -9.90 15.62 0.05
C ASP A 45 -8.82 14.54 0.05
N ILE A 46 -9.23 13.30 0.11
CA ILE A 46 -8.32 12.17 0.19
C ILE A 46 -8.28 11.45 -1.14
N SER A 47 -7.10 11.22 -1.68
CA SER A 47 -6.93 10.55 -2.96
C SER A 47 -6.76 9.04 -2.74
N ALA A 48 -6.93 8.27 -3.80
CA ALA A 48 -6.71 6.84 -3.76
C ALA A 48 -5.29 6.51 -3.32
N GLN A 49 -4.32 7.27 -3.80
CA GLN A 49 -2.95 7.04 -3.41
C GLN A 49 -2.76 7.31 -1.92
N GLN A 50 -3.41 8.33 -1.40
CA GLN A 50 -3.34 8.63 0.03
C GLN A 50 -3.99 7.54 0.86
N VAL A 51 -5.03 6.89 0.35
CA VAL A 51 -5.64 5.76 1.05
C VAL A 51 -4.57 4.68 1.25
N ALA A 52 -3.80 4.38 0.22
CA ALA A 52 -2.76 3.37 0.33
C ALA A 52 -1.70 3.78 1.35
N HIS A 53 -1.33 5.06 1.36
CA HIS A 53 -0.36 5.55 2.34
C HIS A 53 -0.91 5.43 3.76
N MET A 54 -2.18 5.68 3.94
CA MET A 54 -2.81 5.60 5.26
C MET A 54 -2.89 4.16 5.73
N MET A 55 -3.10 3.23 4.81
CA MET A 55 -3.09 1.81 5.17
C MET A 55 -1.70 1.34 5.55
N ILE A 56 -0.66 1.88 4.92
CA ILE A 56 0.71 1.58 5.32
C ILE A 56 0.94 2.10 6.75
N ALA A 57 0.45 3.29 7.03
CA ALA A 57 0.59 3.87 8.37
C ALA A 57 -0.10 3.02 9.42
N LEU A 58 -1.26 2.46 9.07
CA LEU A 58 -1.98 1.59 9.97
C LEU A 58 -1.14 0.37 10.31
N LYS A 59 -0.49 -0.22 9.30
CA LYS A 59 0.33 -1.39 9.53
C LYS A 59 1.60 -1.04 10.32
N LEU A 60 2.14 0.14 10.11
CA LEU A 60 3.29 0.57 10.90
C LEU A 60 2.89 0.72 12.37
N SER A 61 1.68 1.18 12.63
CA SER A 61 1.19 1.29 13.99
C SER A 61 1.15 -0.08 14.64
N ARG A 62 0.67 -1.07 13.91
CA ARG A 62 0.58 -2.42 14.43
C ARG A 62 1.95 -2.96 14.78
N LEU A 63 2.96 -2.61 14.01
CA LEU A 63 4.32 -3.09 14.25
C LEU A 63 4.95 -2.49 15.49
N GLN A 64 4.36 -1.44 16.06
CA GLN A 64 4.87 -0.88 17.29
C GLN A 64 4.66 -1.83 18.46
N THR A 65 3.62 -2.62 18.45
CA THR A 65 3.37 -3.59 19.49
C THR A 65 3.81 -4.98 19.08
N SER A 66 3.88 -5.26 17.80
CA SER A 66 4.27 -6.56 17.30
C SER A 66 5.30 -6.41 16.20
N PRO A 67 6.52 -6.05 16.52
CA PRO A 67 7.52 -5.67 15.49
C PRO A 67 7.95 -6.81 14.59
N ASN A 68 7.63 -8.04 14.96
CA ASN A 68 7.99 -9.17 14.11
C ASN A 68 6.80 -9.81 13.42
N HIS A 69 5.68 -9.10 13.36
CA HIS A 69 4.47 -9.63 12.74
C HIS A 69 4.64 -9.63 11.22
N LEU A 70 4.90 -10.78 10.67
CA LEU A 70 5.27 -10.94 9.27
C LEU A 70 4.19 -10.42 8.33
N ASP A 71 2.94 -10.72 8.62
CA ASP A 71 1.83 -10.31 7.76
C ASP A 71 1.75 -8.79 7.62
N SER A 72 2.13 -8.05 8.65
CA SER A 72 2.08 -6.59 8.55
C SER A 72 3.10 -6.09 7.53
N TYR A 73 4.28 -6.69 7.49
CA TYR A 73 5.28 -6.31 6.50
C TYR A 73 4.82 -6.70 5.08
N VAL A 74 4.21 -7.86 4.95
CA VAL A 74 3.69 -8.29 3.66
C VAL A 74 2.60 -7.33 3.19
N ASP A 75 1.72 -6.92 4.10
CA ASP A 75 0.65 -5.99 3.76
C ASP A 75 1.19 -4.64 3.35
N ILE A 76 2.29 -4.19 3.98
CA ILE A 76 2.91 -2.92 3.61
C ILE A 76 3.40 -2.99 2.16
N VAL A 77 3.99 -4.13 1.76
CA VAL A 77 4.42 -4.30 0.38
C VAL A 77 3.22 -4.21 -0.56
N GLY A 78 2.11 -4.84 -0.21
CA GLY A 78 0.90 -4.81 -1.02
C GLY A 78 0.35 -3.39 -1.16
N TYR A 79 0.28 -2.66 -0.06
CA TYR A 79 -0.24 -1.29 -0.12
C TYR A 79 0.74 -0.35 -0.83
N ALA A 80 2.04 -0.60 -0.72
CA ALA A 80 3.02 0.20 -1.45
C ALA A 80 2.81 0.01 -2.96
N ARG A 81 2.54 -1.22 -3.37
CA ARG A 81 2.26 -1.50 -4.76
C ARG A 81 0.98 -0.79 -5.20
N CYS A 82 -0.05 -0.82 -4.37
CA CYS A 82 -1.30 -0.13 -4.68
C CYS A 82 -1.06 1.38 -4.79
N ALA A 83 -0.21 1.94 -3.95
CA ALA A 83 0.08 3.36 -4.01
C ALA A 83 0.73 3.75 -5.34
N VAL A 84 1.61 2.89 -5.83
CA VAL A 84 2.24 3.15 -7.12
C VAL A 84 1.20 3.06 -8.24
N ILE A 85 0.34 2.07 -8.20
CA ILE A 85 -0.69 1.88 -9.22
C ILE A 85 -1.66 3.06 -9.22
N CYS A 86 -2.00 3.57 -8.04
CA CYS A 86 -2.96 4.65 -7.93
C CYS A 86 -2.35 6.03 -8.13
N GLY A 87 -1.06 6.10 -8.34
CA GLY A 87 -0.41 7.38 -8.56
C GLY A 87 -0.45 7.78 -10.02
N PRO A 88 0.01 8.94 -10.34
CA PRO A 88 -0.01 9.41 -11.71
C PRO A 88 1.03 8.68 -12.51
N GLU A 89 0.63 8.06 -13.56
CA GLU A 89 1.49 7.24 -14.31
C GLU A 89 2.56 7.93 -15.01
N HIS A 90 2.26 8.93 -15.72
CA HIS A 90 3.25 9.48 -16.51
C HIS A 90 3.90 10.61 -15.90
N THR A 91 3.24 11.32 -15.11
CA THR A 91 3.80 12.50 -14.64
C THR A 91 4.88 12.34 -13.69
N ASP A 92 4.97 11.20 -13.15
CA ASP A 92 5.98 10.98 -12.28
C ASP A 92 7.23 11.23 -12.78
N GLN A 93 7.40 11.03 -13.98
CA GLN A 93 8.59 11.13 -14.51
C GLN A 93 9.09 12.40 -14.39
N GLY A 94 8.38 13.27 -14.34
CA GLY A 94 8.88 14.44 -14.29
C GLY A 94 9.05 15.10 -13.09
N ARG A 95 8.49 15.05 -12.20
CA ARG A 95 8.62 15.87 -11.28
C ARG A 95 8.88 15.55 -10.10
N PRO A 96 8.60 14.93 -9.89
CA PRO A 96 8.58 14.62 -8.80
C PRO A 96 9.51 14.73 -7.88
N THR A 97 10.24 14.25 -8.13
CA THR A 97 11.20 14.18 -7.30
C THR A 97 11.60 15.45 -6.86
N ASP A 98 11.40 16.33 -7.58
CA ASP A 98 11.79 17.54 -7.25
C ASP A 98 11.31 17.85 -5.92
N LEU A 99 10.26 17.40 -5.57
CA LEU A 99 9.76 17.67 -4.37
C LEU A 99 10.54 17.28 -3.23
N LEU A 100 11.03 16.18 -3.28
CA LEU A 100 11.72 15.68 -2.22
C LEU A 100 13.05 16.15 -2.15
N ASP A 101 13.45 16.55 -3.17
CA ASP A 101 14.76 16.95 -3.22
C ASP A 101 14.97 18.29 -2.67
#